data_8e1bb8a3e437ed8da452d6ccb14a3664
#
_entry.id   8e1bb8a3e437ed8da452d6ccb14a3664
#
_cell.length_a   1.000
_cell.length_b   1.000
_cell.length_c   1.000
_cell.angle_alpha   90.00
_cell.angle_beta   90.00
_cell.angle_gamma   90.00
#
_symmetry.space_group_name_H-M   'P 1'
#
loop_
_entity.id
_entity.type
_entity.pdbx_description
1 polymer ?
#
loop_
_entity_poly.entity_id
_entity_poly.type
_entity_poly.pdbx_seq_one_letter_code
_entity_poly.pdbx_strand_id
1 'polypeptide(L)'
;SMEEALKAAREIGYPVMVRSAYALGGLGSGICPDEEAFIKLAESSFAFSKQILVEESLKGWKEIEFEVIRDANDHCFTVASMENFDPLGIHTGESIVVAPTCSLTEEQVTMLQDLSTKCIRHLGIVGECNIQYAFNAETNDYRVSK
;
A
#
# COMPACT_ATOMS: atom_id res chain seq x y z
N SER A 1 -5.53 24.01 1.39
CA SER A 1 -6.51 24.67 0.53
C SER A 1 -6.96 23.73 -0.59
N MET A 2 -8.08 24.04 -1.23
CA MET A 2 -8.56 23.28 -2.39
C MET A 2 -7.55 23.31 -3.55
N GLU A 3 -6.92 24.44 -3.78
CA GLU A 3 -5.90 24.58 -4.82
C GLU A 3 -4.70 23.68 -4.60
N GLU A 4 -4.17 23.62 -3.37
CA GLU A 4 -3.07 22.73 -3.01
C GLU A 4 -3.47 21.25 -3.12
N ALA A 5 -4.70 20.91 -2.72
CA ALA A 5 -5.22 19.57 -2.83
C ALA A 5 -5.38 19.10 -4.28
N LEU A 6 -5.89 19.97 -5.17
CA LEU A 6 -5.97 19.70 -6.60
C LEU A 6 -4.59 19.54 -7.24
N LYS A 7 -3.65 20.39 -6.87
CA LYS A 7 -2.27 20.26 -7.33
C LYS A 7 -1.67 18.92 -6.93
N ALA A 8 -1.81 18.53 -5.66
CA ALA A 8 -1.33 17.23 -5.17
C ALA A 8 -1.98 16.05 -5.91
N ALA A 9 -3.30 16.07 -6.10
CA ALA A 9 -4.02 15.02 -6.82
C ALA A 9 -3.53 14.87 -8.27
N ARG A 10 -3.27 15.99 -8.96
CA ARG A 10 -2.73 15.97 -10.33
C ARG A 10 -1.29 15.47 -10.39
N GLU A 11 -0.46 15.78 -9.39
CA GLU A 11 0.92 15.30 -9.30
C GLU A 11 0.99 13.79 -9.01
N ILE A 12 0.07 13.28 -8.18
CA ILE A 12 -0.05 11.84 -7.87
C ILE A 12 -0.60 11.08 -9.07
N GLY A 13 -1.59 11.64 -9.75
CA GLY A 13 -2.34 10.99 -10.83
C GLY A 13 -3.54 10.19 -10.31
N TYR A 14 -4.64 10.21 -11.08
CA TYR A 14 -5.86 9.49 -10.72
C TYR A 14 -5.76 7.99 -11.06
N PRO A 15 -6.44 7.12 -10.28
CA PRO A 15 -7.30 7.39 -9.13
C PRO A 15 -6.52 7.76 -7.87
N VAL A 16 -7.06 8.67 -7.06
CA VAL A 16 -6.52 9.04 -5.75
C VAL A 16 -7.48 8.67 -4.62
N MET A 17 -6.92 8.45 -3.43
CA MET A 17 -7.67 8.31 -2.20
C MET A 17 -7.65 9.63 -1.44
N VAL A 18 -8.81 10.09 -1.01
CA VAL A 18 -8.95 11.23 -0.10
C VAL A 18 -9.30 10.72 1.28
N ARG A 19 -8.63 11.24 2.31
CA ARG A 19 -8.97 11.00 3.71
C ARG A 19 -9.09 12.32 4.45
N SER A 20 -10.20 12.51 5.14
CA SER A 20 -10.34 13.62 6.08
C SER A 20 -9.52 13.35 7.34
N ALA A 21 -8.75 14.33 7.80
CA ALA A 21 -7.85 14.17 8.94
C ALA A 21 -8.56 13.88 10.28
N TYR A 22 -9.84 14.23 10.39
CA TYR A 22 -10.61 14.15 11.63
C TYR A 22 -11.98 13.49 11.49
N ALA A 23 -12.25 12.77 10.42
CA ALA A 23 -13.54 12.11 10.22
C ALA A 23 -13.63 10.80 11.01
N LEU A 24 -14.57 10.75 11.94
CA LEU A 24 -15.05 9.51 12.54
C LEU A 24 -16.01 8.81 11.55
N GLY A 25 -15.78 7.52 11.30
CA GLY A 25 -16.70 6.70 10.50
C GLY A 25 -16.62 6.86 8.99
N GLY A 26 -15.50 7.37 8.44
CA GLY A 26 -15.28 7.41 6.98
C GLY A 26 -15.97 8.56 6.24
N LEU A 27 -16.66 9.45 6.93
CA LEU A 27 -17.23 10.66 6.34
C LEU A 27 -16.14 11.54 5.74
N GLY A 28 -16.28 11.91 4.45
CA GLY A 28 -15.29 12.73 3.75
C GLY A 28 -14.04 11.96 3.33
N SER A 29 -14.10 10.61 3.24
CA SER A 29 -13.02 9.76 2.73
C SER A 29 -13.54 8.89 1.59
N GLY A 30 -12.73 8.68 0.57
CA GLY A 30 -13.13 7.86 -0.58
C GLY A 30 -12.12 7.86 -1.70
N ILE A 31 -12.35 6.97 -2.67
CA ILE A 31 -11.55 6.88 -3.88
C ILE A 31 -12.17 7.78 -4.95
N CYS A 32 -11.35 8.64 -5.54
CA CYS A 32 -11.72 9.54 -6.62
C CYS A 32 -11.08 9.02 -7.92
N PRO A 33 -11.88 8.50 -8.85
CA PRO A 33 -11.38 7.98 -10.11
C PRO A 33 -10.87 9.10 -11.05
N ASP A 34 -11.36 10.31 -10.88
CA ASP A 34 -11.08 11.48 -11.71
C ASP A 34 -11.16 12.78 -10.91
N GLU A 35 -10.83 13.89 -11.57
CA GLU A 35 -10.80 15.23 -10.96
C GLU A 35 -12.19 15.72 -10.53
N GLU A 36 -13.25 15.38 -11.27
CA GLU A 36 -14.61 15.81 -10.92
C GLU A 36 -15.07 15.17 -9.61
N ALA A 37 -14.86 13.87 -9.46
CA ALA A 37 -15.14 13.14 -8.23
C ALA A 37 -14.29 13.67 -7.07
N PHE A 38 -13.01 14.00 -7.33
CA PHE A 38 -12.11 14.58 -6.35
C PHE A 38 -12.61 15.91 -5.80
N ILE A 39 -13.01 16.84 -6.70
CA ILE A 39 -13.51 18.17 -6.31
C ILE A 39 -14.71 18.02 -5.39
N LYS A 40 -15.71 17.22 -5.79
CA LYS A 40 -16.93 17.00 -4.98
C LYS A 40 -16.62 16.46 -3.58
N LEU A 41 -15.73 15.47 -3.50
CA LEU A 41 -15.37 14.87 -2.23
C LEU A 41 -14.52 15.81 -1.37
N ALA A 42 -13.57 16.52 -1.97
CA ALA A 42 -12.72 17.47 -1.27
C ALA A 42 -13.51 18.67 -0.70
N GLU A 43 -14.47 19.22 -1.45
CA GLU A 43 -15.38 20.27 -0.97
C GLU A 43 -16.15 19.78 0.27
N SER A 44 -16.73 18.59 0.18
CA SER A 44 -17.42 17.98 1.32
C SER A 44 -16.49 17.79 2.51
N SER A 45 -15.27 17.31 2.29
CA SER A 45 -14.29 17.04 3.34
C SER A 45 -13.81 18.32 4.01
N PHE A 46 -13.57 19.38 3.25
CA PHE A 46 -13.17 20.69 3.78
C PHE A 46 -14.27 21.41 4.57
N ALA A 47 -15.54 21.02 4.39
CA ALA A 47 -16.63 21.55 5.21
C ALA A 47 -16.51 21.10 6.68
N PHE A 48 -15.89 19.96 6.94
CA PHE A 48 -15.77 19.36 8.28
C PHE A 48 -14.33 19.32 8.80
N SER A 49 -13.34 19.42 7.95
CA SER A 49 -11.93 19.34 8.30
C SER A 49 -11.11 20.41 7.61
N LYS A 50 -10.18 21.01 8.36
CA LYS A 50 -9.22 21.97 7.77
C LYS A 50 -8.13 21.31 6.95
N GLN A 51 -7.98 19.98 7.06
CA GLN A 51 -6.93 19.21 6.41
C GLN A 51 -7.51 17.93 5.82
N ILE A 52 -7.07 17.60 4.62
CA ILE A 52 -7.30 16.30 3.97
C ILE A 52 -5.97 15.72 3.55
N LEU A 53 -5.88 14.39 3.54
CA LEU A 53 -4.80 13.65 2.91
C LEU A 53 -5.23 13.27 1.51
N VAL A 54 -4.31 13.42 0.56
CA VAL A 54 -4.47 12.94 -0.82
C VAL A 54 -3.39 11.91 -1.07
N GLU A 55 -3.80 10.70 -1.35
CA GLU A 55 -2.91 9.54 -1.47
C GLU A 55 -3.14 8.82 -2.80
N GLU A 56 -2.10 8.15 -3.31
CA GLU A 56 -2.23 7.23 -4.44
C GLU A 56 -3.24 6.13 -4.08
N SER A 57 -4.16 5.81 -4.98
CA SER A 57 -5.08 4.69 -4.78
C SER A 57 -4.44 3.39 -5.24
N LEU A 58 -4.22 2.48 -4.31
CA LEU A 58 -3.70 1.14 -4.57
C LEU A 58 -4.81 0.08 -4.64
N LYS A 59 -6.06 0.52 -4.83
CA LYS A 59 -7.21 -0.39 -4.95
C LYS A 59 -7.00 -1.37 -6.10
N GLY A 60 -7.18 -2.65 -5.81
CA GLY A 60 -7.04 -3.72 -6.79
C GLY A 60 -5.62 -4.27 -6.93
N TRP A 61 -4.62 -3.62 -6.30
CA TRP A 61 -3.28 -4.18 -6.23
C TRP A 61 -3.27 -5.40 -5.30
N LYS A 62 -2.33 -6.31 -5.53
CA LYS A 62 -2.14 -7.48 -4.66
C LYS A 62 -1.47 -7.08 -3.37
N GLU A 63 -1.86 -7.72 -2.28
CA GLU A 63 -1.14 -7.64 -1.01
C GLU A 63 -0.23 -8.86 -0.87
N ILE A 64 1.07 -8.62 -0.88
CA ILE A 64 2.11 -9.65 -0.81
C ILE A 64 2.92 -9.43 0.45
N GLU A 65 3.18 -10.49 1.18
CA GLU A 65 3.92 -10.44 2.44
C GLU A 65 5.11 -11.40 2.40
N PHE A 66 6.19 -10.99 3.06
CA PHE A 66 7.35 -11.85 3.29
C PHE A 66 7.71 -11.85 4.76
N GLU A 67 7.94 -13.04 5.29
CA GLU A 67 8.61 -13.23 6.56
C GLU A 67 10.12 -13.29 6.31
N VAL A 68 10.86 -12.40 6.95
CA VAL A 68 12.30 -12.25 6.79
C VAL A 68 12.99 -12.48 8.12
N ILE A 69 14.04 -13.28 8.12
CA ILE A 69 14.91 -13.47 9.28
C ILE A 69 16.29 -12.92 8.97
N ARG A 70 16.84 -12.15 9.90
CA ARG A 70 18.22 -11.68 9.84
C ARG A 70 18.90 -11.86 11.18
N ASP A 71 20.10 -12.45 11.19
CA ASP A 71 20.92 -12.57 12.37
C ASP A 71 21.91 -11.40 12.55
N ALA A 72 22.62 -11.40 13.69
CA ALA A 72 23.61 -10.37 13.98
C ALA A 72 24.85 -10.42 13.08
N ASN A 73 25.07 -11.51 12.35
CA ASN A 73 26.17 -11.69 11.40
C ASN A 73 25.77 -11.35 9.94
N ASP A 74 24.58 -10.75 9.76
CA ASP A 74 24.00 -10.37 8.46
C ASP A 74 23.60 -11.56 7.56
N HIS A 75 23.38 -12.74 8.10
CA HIS A 75 22.67 -13.76 7.37
C HIS A 75 21.19 -13.37 7.31
N CYS A 76 20.72 -13.05 6.10
CA CYS A 76 19.38 -12.54 5.88
C CYS A 76 18.70 -13.31 4.76
N PHE A 77 17.51 -13.85 5.03
CA PHE A 77 16.74 -14.60 4.05
C PHE A 77 15.24 -14.52 4.32
N THR A 78 14.45 -14.73 3.28
CA THR A 78 12.99 -14.85 3.37
C THR A 78 12.62 -16.28 3.73
N VAL A 79 11.82 -16.44 4.77
CA VAL A 79 11.36 -17.77 5.27
C VAL A 79 10.09 -18.20 4.52
N ALA A 80 9.19 -17.27 4.33
CA ALA A 80 7.91 -17.51 3.68
C ALA A 80 7.49 -16.33 2.82
N SER A 81 6.77 -16.63 1.76
CA SER A 81 6.01 -15.66 0.96
C SER A 81 4.52 -15.97 1.11
N MET A 82 3.73 -14.94 1.24
CA MET A 82 2.29 -15.03 1.42
C MET A 82 1.59 -14.00 0.51
N GLU A 83 0.40 -14.33 0.07
CA GLU A 83 -0.47 -13.38 -0.60
C GLU A 83 -1.87 -13.41 -0.02
N ASN A 84 -2.50 -12.25 0.09
CA ASN A 84 -3.91 -12.14 0.36
C ASN A 84 -4.69 -12.47 -0.91
N PHE A 85 -5.69 -13.36 -0.78
CA PHE A 85 -6.55 -13.76 -1.90
C PHE A 85 -7.34 -12.57 -2.43
N ASP A 86 -7.79 -11.70 -1.53
CA ASP A 86 -8.51 -10.49 -1.87
C ASP A 86 -7.54 -9.34 -2.18
N PRO A 87 -7.82 -8.52 -3.21
CA PRO A 87 -7.00 -7.37 -3.53
C PRO A 87 -7.10 -6.29 -2.46
N LEU A 88 -6.11 -5.39 -2.42
CA LEU A 88 -6.09 -4.23 -1.54
C LEU A 88 -7.39 -3.40 -1.63
N GLY A 89 -7.86 -2.97 -0.47
CA GLY A 89 -9.11 -2.22 -0.32
C GLY A 89 -10.27 -3.06 0.23
N ILE A 90 -10.07 -4.37 0.41
CA ILE A 90 -10.96 -5.26 1.15
C ILE A 90 -10.36 -5.46 2.54
N HIS A 91 -11.22 -5.58 3.58
CA HIS A 91 -10.74 -5.66 4.97
C HIS A 91 -9.83 -6.88 5.19
N THR A 92 -8.59 -6.63 5.57
CA THR A 92 -7.54 -7.65 5.77
C THR A 92 -7.82 -8.63 6.91
N GLY A 93 -8.69 -8.29 7.86
CA GLY A 93 -9.02 -9.16 8.99
C GLY A 93 -9.91 -10.37 8.64
N GLU A 94 -10.47 -10.40 7.43
CA GLU A 94 -11.37 -11.47 6.94
C GLU A 94 -10.85 -12.13 5.66
N SER A 95 -9.68 -11.71 5.17
CA SER A 95 -9.08 -12.18 3.93
C SER A 95 -8.38 -13.53 4.12
N ILE A 96 -8.49 -14.39 3.12
CA ILE A 96 -7.76 -15.66 3.07
C ILE A 96 -6.31 -15.37 2.65
N VAL A 97 -5.37 -15.82 3.46
CA VAL A 97 -3.93 -15.75 3.15
C VAL A 97 -3.48 -17.09 2.59
N VAL A 98 -2.78 -17.07 1.48
CA VAL A 98 -2.21 -18.25 0.82
C VAL A 98 -0.69 -18.21 0.93
N ALA A 99 -0.09 -19.31 1.34
CA ALA A 99 1.37 -19.49 1.39
C ALA A 99 1.74 -20.83 0.72
N PRO A 100 2.76 -20.85 -0.15
CA PRO A 100 3.49 -19.71 -0.71
C PRO A 100 2.64 -18.88 -1.67
N THR A 101 3.12 -17.70 -2.09
CA THR A 101 2.49 -16.91 -3.17
C THR A 101 2.32 -17.78 -4.40
N CYS A 102 1.13 -17.76 -5.00
CA CYS A 102 0.79 -18.62 -6.13
C CYS A 102 0.41 -17.85 -7.42
N SER A 103 0.20 -16.56 -7.32
CA SER A 103 -0.25 -15.72 -8.45
C SER A 103 0.85 -14.86 -9.07
N LEU A 104 2.08 -14.93 -8.53
CA LEU A 104 3.25 -14.21 -9.04
C LEU A 104 4.16 -15.14 -9.86
N THR A 105 4.90 -14.55 -10.80
CA THR A 105 5.99 -15.27 -11.48
C THR A 105 7.20 -15.44 -10.57
N GLU A 106 8.10 -16.38 -10.88
CA GLU A 106 9.34 -16.58 -10.11
C GLU A 106 10.22 -15.31 -10.10
N GLU A 107 10.26 -14.56 -11.20
CA GLU A 107 10.99 -13.30 -11.31
C GLU A 107 10.40 -12.24 -10.38
N GLN A 108 9.06 -12.14 -10.29
CA GLN A 108 8.37 -11.21 -9.41
C GLN A 108 8.62 -11.56 -7.93
N VAL A 109 8.55 -12.83 -7.60
CA VAL A 109 8.86 -13.30 -6.23
C VAL A 109 10.30 -12.98 -5.87
N THR A 110 11.26 -13.31 -6.75
CA THR A 110 12.69 -13.03 -6.53
C THR A 110 12.95 -11.55 -6.34
N MET A 111 12.36 -10.70 -7.18
CA MET A 111 12.47 -9.24 -7.07
C MET A 111 12.01 -8.74 -5.69
N LEU A 112 10.83 -9.17 -5.23
CA LEU A 112 10.30 -8.75 -3.94
C LEU A 112 11.08 -9.32 -2.75
N GLN A 113 11.63 -10.54 -2.86
CA GLN A 113 12.53 -11.12 -1.87
C GLN A 113 13.83 -10.31 -1.72
N ASP A 114 14.43 -9.93 -2.85
CA ASP A 114 15.65 -9.10 -2.85
C ASP A 114 15.39 -7.72 -2.24
N LEU A 115 14.24 -7.12 -2.55
CA LEU A 115 13.81 -5.87 -1.95
C LEU A 115 13.60 -6.01 -0.44
N SER A 116 12.97 -7.09 0.00
CA SER A 116 12.71 -7.36 1.41
C SER A 116 14.02 -7.46 2.20
N THR A 117 14.98 -8.25 1.72
CA THR A 117 16.29 -8.37 2.37
C THR A 117 17.06 -7.07 2.40
N LYS A 118 16.99 -6.25 1.32
CA LYS A 118 17.58 -4.91 1.27
C LYS A 118 16.95 -3.97 2.30
N CYS A 119 15.62 -3.97 2.42
CA CYS A 119 14.90 -3.14 3.39
C CYS A 119 15.30 -3.50 4.83
N ILE A 120 15.27 -4.81 5.17
CA ILE A 120 15.59 -5.27 6.52
C ILE A 120 17.04 -4.97 6.90
N ARG A 121 17.98 -5.13 5.96
CA ARG A 121 19.37 -4.73 6.16
C ARG A 121 19.53 -3.23 6.36
N HIS A 122 18.86 -2.44 5.52
CA HIS A 122 18.92 -0.97 5.61
C HIS A 122 18.41 -0.45 6.96
N LEU A 123 17.31 -1.05 7.45
CA LEU A 123 16.74 -0.71 8.76
C LEU A 123 17.54 -1.28 9.94
N GLY A 124 18.51 -2.17 9.69
CA GLY A 124 19.34 -2.77 10.73
C GLY A 124 18.59 -3.71 11.65
N ILE A 125 17.46 -4.27 11.22
CA ILE A 125 16.65 -5.18 12.02
C ILE A 125 17.40 -6.51 12.19
N VAL A 126 17.45 -7.01 13.42
CA VAL A 126 17.94 -8.33 13.79
C VAL A 126 16.80 -9.11 14.43
N GLY A 127 16.53 -10.31 13.93
CA GLY A 127 15.42 -11.16 14.31
C GLY A 127 14.46 -11.41 13.16
N GLU A 128 13.22 -11.69 13.49
CA GLU A 128 12.12 -11.87 12.54
C GLU A 128 11.45 -10.53 12.25
N CYS A 129 11.07 -10.34 11.00
CA CYS A 129 10.36 -9.14 10.55
C CYS A 129 9.43 -9.49 9.38
N ASN A 130 8.19 -9.04 9.48
CA ASN A 130 7.24 -9.07 8.37
C ASN A 130 7.40 -7.81 7.51
N ILE A 131 7.36 -7.97 6.21
CA ILE A 131 7.30 -6.86 5.24
C ILE A 131 6.14 -7.08 4.27
N GLN A 132 5.33 -6.05 4.07
CA GLN A 132 4.13 -6.10 3.23
C GLN A 132 4.27 -5.14 2.04
N TYR A 133 3.80 -5.61 0.90
CA TYR A 133 3.79 -4.88 -0.35
C TYR A 133 2.38 -4.76 -0.91
N ALA A 134 2.06 -3.58 -1.41
CA ALA A 134 1.09 -3.42 -2.47
C ALA A 134 1.83 -3.66 -3.79
N PHE A 135 1.37 -4.61 -4.58
CA PHE A 135 2.05 -5.02 -5.81
C PHE A 135 1.09 -5.04 -7.01
N ASN A 136 1.49 -4.35 -8.07
CA ASN A 136 0.82 -4.41 -9.36
C ASN A 136 1.53 -5.44 -10.25
N ALA A 137 0.94 -6.62 -10.43
CA ALA A 137 1.54 -7.70 -11.19
C ALA A 137 1.62 -7.46 -12.71
N GLU A 138 0.87 -6.47 -13.23
CA GLU A 138 0.89 -6.12 -14.66
C GLU A 138 2.06 -5.19 -15.00
N THR A 139 2.38 -4.25 -14.11
CA THR A 139 3.42 -3.23 -14.31
C THR A 139 4.71 -3.52 -13.56
N ASN A 140 4.70 -4.45 -12.60
CA ASN A 140 5.75 -4.71 -11.61
C ASN A 140 6.00 -3.52 -10.66
N ASP A 141 5.09 -2.56 -10.60
CA ASP A 141 5.14 -1.49 -9.61
C ASP A 141 4.82 -2.02 -8.22
N TYR A 142 5.46 -1.44 -7.23
CA TYR A 142 5.23 -1.83 -5.82
C TYR A 142 5.30 -0.63 -4.88
N ARG A 143 4.64 -0.79 -3.74
CA ARG A 143 4.77 0.10 -2.57
C ARG A 143 4.95 -0.76 -1.34
N VAL A 144 5.88 -0.38 -0.48
CA VAL A 144 5.99 -0.98 0.86
C VAL A 144 4.87 -0.37 1.71
N SER A 145 3.97 -1.21 2.21
CA SER A 145 2.80 -0.77 2.95
C SER A 145 2.96 -0.92 4.47
N LYS A 146 3.86 -1.85 4.90
CA LYS A 146 4.07 -2.11 6.33
C LYS A 146 5.41 -2.79 6.56
#